data_f4f5f05df371f8c1437b47d500c408bb
#
_entry.id   f4f5f05df371f8c1437b47d500c408bb
#
_cell.length_a   1.000
_cell.length_b   1.000
_cell.length_c   1.000
_cell.angle_alpha   90.00
_cell.angle_beta   90.00
_cell.angle_gamma   90.00
#
_symmetry.space_group_name_H-M   'P 1'
#
loop_
_entity.id
_entity.type
_entity.pdbx_description
1 polymer ?
#
loop_
_entity_poly.entity_id
_entity_poly.type
_entity_poly.pdbx_seq_one_letter_code
_entity_poly.pdbx_strand_id
1 'polypeptide(L)'
;MSKEIRFSSDARQSMLKGVNTLADAVSVTLGPKGRNVVLEKSYGSPLITNDGVSIAKEIELEDHFENMGAKLVYEVANNTNDIAGDGTTTATILARDMIVNGMKQVEKGANPVLMREGIERASKAVAEVLLKNSHKVETSRDIASVATISSSNSHIGELIAQAMDKVGRDGIINVDESNSFDDELEVNEGMQYDKGYVSPYFVSDTDKMEVEMDNPLILVTNQKITNLQEILPVLEQVLKANKPLLLIAEDYENEAISSLVLNKLRGAFNVVATKAPGFGDKQKEMLEDIAVLTGAKFYNKELNMKLSDLTIEDLGTIKKVIVKKDLSLIHI
;
A
#
# COMPACT_ATOMS: atom_id res chain seq x y z
N MET A 1 -1.99 26.53 -20.20
CA MET A 1 -1.02 27.25 -19.36
C MET A 1 0.21 27.58 -20.19
N SER A 2 0.73 28.82 -20.10
CA SER A 2 2.00 29.21 -20.74
C SER A 2 3.15 28.45 -20.05
N LYS A 3 4.14 28.01 -20.83
CA LYS A 3 5.35 27.37 -20.28
C LYS A 3 6.38 28.44 -19.96
N GLU A 4 6.96 28.42 -18.78
CA GLU A 4 8.15 29.19 -18.42
C GLU A 4 9.40 28.39 -18.76
N ILE A 5 10.40 29.04 -19.34
CA ILE A 5 11.66 28.40 -19.73
C ILE A 5 12.81 29.19 -19.12
N ARG A 6 13.67 28.52 -18.35
CA ARG A 6 14.94 29.05 -17.81
C ARG A 6 16.12 28.27 -18.38
N PHE A 7 17.26 28.93 -18.54
CA PHE A 7 18.44 28.35 -19.19
C PHE A 7 19.68 28.45 -18.30
N SER A 8 20.67 27.62 -18.60
CA SER A 8 22.04 27.68 -18.06
C SER A 8 22.12 27.63 -16.53
N SER A 9 22.94 28.52 -15.94
CA SER A 9 23.20 28.59 -14.51
C SER A 9 21.95 28.84 -13.67
N ASP A 10 21.07 29.72 -14.12
CA ASP A 10 19.91 30.15 -13.34
C ASP A 10 18.93 28.99 -13.10
N ALA A 11 18.66 28.20 -14.17
CA ALA A 11 17.84 27.01 -14.04
C ALA A 11 18.46 25.98 -13.06
N ARG A 12 19.76 25.75 -13.21
CA ARG A 12 20.48 24.80 -12.32
C ARG A 12 20.50 25.25 -10.87
N GLN A 13 20.75 26.55 -10.62
CA GLN A 13 20.79 27.08 -9.25
C GLN A 13 19.41 27.04 -8.57
N SER A 14 18.33 27.37 -9.30
CA SER A 14 16.99 27.26 -8.77
C SER A 14 16.65 25.80 -8.39
N MET A 15 16.93 24.84 -9.29
CA MET A 15 16.72 23.43 -8.99
C MET A 15 17.56 22.95 -7.81
N LEU A 16 18.84 23.35 -7.75
CA LEU A 16 19.75 22.98 -6.66
C LEU A 16 19.29 23.54 -5.31
N LYS A 17 18.69 24.73 -5.29
CA LYS A 17 18.09 25.30 -4.09
C LYS A 17 16.95 24.44 -3.61
N GLY A 18 16.06 23.98 -4.50
CA GLY A 18 14.98 23.07 -4.16
C GLY A 18 15.48 21.73 -3.61
N VAL A 19 16.49 21.14 -4.25
CA VAL A 19 17.20 19.92 -3.77
C VAL A 19 17.70 20.11 -2.35
N ASN A 20 18.37 21.22 -2.07
CA ASN A 20 18.92 21.50 -0.74
C ASN A 20 17.82 21.74 0.28
N THR A 21 16.78 22.51 -0.05
CA THR A 21 15.68 22.81 0.87
C THR A 21 14.99 21.54 1.35
N LEU A 22 14.67 20.62 0.44
CA LEU A 22 14.06 19.34 0.82
C LEU A 22 15.05 18.49 1.63
N ALA A 23 16.27 18.34 1.16
CA ALA A 23 17.24 17.48 1.83
C ALA A 23 17.62 18.01 3.22
N ASP A 24 17.69 19.33 3.41
CA ASP A 24 17.95 19.93 4.73
C ASP A 24 16.80 19.67 5.71
N ALA A 25 15.54 19.76 5.25
CA ALA A 25 14.37 19.43 6.07
C ALA A 25 14.38 17.96 6.51
N VAL A 26 14.73 17.03 5.61
CA VAL A 26 14.78 15.59 5.90
C VAL A 26 16.00 15.24 6.75
N SER A 27 17.14 15.88 6.51
CA SER A 27 18.43 15.52 7.14
C SER A 27 18.47 15.67 8.65
N VAL A 28 17.59 16.50 9.24
CA VAL A 28 17.51 16.71 10.69
C VAL A 28 17.08 15.45 11.44
N THR A 29 16.49 14.49 10.76
CA THR A 29 16.04 13.22 11.33
C THR A 29 17.11 12.13 11.35
N LEU A 30 18.28 12.36 10.74
CA LEU A 30 19.30 11.34 10.57
C LEU A 30 20.00 10.94 11.88
N GLY A 31 20.08 9.63 12.09
CA GLY A 31 20.94 8.98 13.08
C GLY A 31 20.48 9.16 14.53
N PRO A 32 21.34 8.78 15.51
CA PRO A 32 20.95 8.70 16.93
C PRO A 32 20.70 10.08 17.58
N LYS A 33 21.06 11.17 16.92
CA LYS A 33 20.71 12.54 17.31
C LYS A 33 19.62 13.14 16.45
N GLY A 34 18.96 12.33 15.63
CA GLY A 34 17.86 12.74 14.78
C GLY A 34 16.72 13.37 15.61
N ARG A 35 16.06 14.35 15.00
CA ARG A 35 14.94 15.09 15.60
C ARG A 35 13.69 14.86 14.79
N ASN A 36 12.55 15.00 15.43
CA ASN A 36 11.29 15.02 14.75
C ASN A 36 11.08 16.35 14.03
N VAL A 37 10.35 16.29 12.92
CA VAL A 37 9.84 17.44 12.17
C VAL A 37 8.34 17.58 12.47
N VAL A 38 7.88 18.81 12.61
CA VAL A 38 6.46 19.12 12.78
C VAL A 38 5.92 19.59 11.44
N LEU A 39 4.96 18.87 10.90
CA LEU A 39 4.31 19.17 9.63
C LEU A 39 2.91 19.73 9.90
N GLU A 40 2.61 20.89 9.32
CA GLU A 40 1.28 21.49 9.37
C GLU A 40 0.31 20.65 8.53
N LYS A 41 -0.89 20.41 9.05
CA LYS A 41 -1.99 19.80 8.29
C LYS A 41 -3.12 20.80 8.11
N SER A 42 -3.76 20.77 6.95
CA SER A 42 -4.93 21.59 6.64
C SER A 42 -6.11 21.32 7.58
N TYR A 43 -6.19 20.11 8.15
CA TYR A 43 -7.21 19.69 9.12
C TYR A 43 -6.57 18.80 10.19
N GLY A 44 -6.99 18.99 11.45
CA GLY A 44 -6.52 18.21 12.59
C GLY A 44 -5.24 18.75 13.22
N SER A 45 -4.62 17.93 14.05
CA SER A 45 -3.37 18.28 14.73
C SER A 45 -2.17 18.19 13.78
N PRO A 46 -1.11 19.01 13.99
CA PRO A 46 0.13 18.87 13.25
C PRO A 46 0.70 17.45 13.37
N LEU A 47 1.28 16.93 12.28
CA LEU A 47 1.95 15.65 12.28
C LEU A 47 3.39 15.81 12.78
N ILE A 48 3.75 15.08 13.80
CA ILE A 48 5.13 15.00 14.31
C ILE A 48 5.73 13.69 13.80
N THR A 49 6.78 13.77 12.99
CA THR A 49 7.40 12.59 12.38
C THR A 49 8.90 12.74 12.21
N ASN A 50 9.60 11.62 12.18
CA ASN A 50 11.02 11.51 11.80
C ASN A 50 11.21 10.69 10.51
N ASP A 51 10.14 10.27 9.88
CA ASP A 51 10.18 9.54 8.63
C ASP A 51 10.50 10.45 7.45
N GLY A 52 11.62 10.14 6.76
CA GLY A 52 12.15 10.97 5.68
C GLY A 52 11.21 11.09 4.47
N VAL A 53 10.53 10.02 4.08
CA VAL A 53 9.60 10.07 2.93
C VAL A 53 8.35 10.87 3.25
N SER A 54 7.80 10.75 4.46
CA SER A 54 6.64 11.54 4.92
C SER A 54 6.96 13.03 4.92
N ILE A 55 8.17 13.40 5.40
CA ILE A 55 8.62 14.79 5.38
C ILE A 55 8.80 15.28 3.95
N ALA A 56 9.49 14.50 3.11
CA ALA A 56 9.78 14.87 1.73
C ALA A 56 8.51 15.10 0.90
N LYS A 57 7.45 14.33 1.17
CA LYS A 57 6.14 14.43 0.49
C LYS A 57 5.43 15.76 0.74
N GLU A 58 5.57 16.31 1.94
CA GLU A 58 4.90 17.56 2.34
C GLU A 58 5.67 18.83 1.91
N ILE A 59 6.87 18.69 1.33
CA ILE A 59 7.66 19.86 0.88
C ILE A 59 7.17 20.33 -0.49
N GLU A 60 6.46 21.45 -0.48
CA GLU A 60 6.09 22.20 -1.68
C GLU A 60 6.68 23.62 -1.63
N LEU A 61 7.33 24.02 -2.73
CA LEU A 61 7.99 25.31 -2.85
C LEU A 61 7.25 26.22 -3.82
N GLU A 62 7.18 27.52 -3.53
CA GLU A 62 6.47 28.51 -4.36
C GLU A 62 7.10 28.67 -5.76
N ASP A 63 8.44 28.70 -5.86
CA ASP A 63 9.12 28.76 -7.15
C ASP A 63 9.05 27.40 -7.84
N HIS A 64 8.47 27.36 -9.03
CA HIS A 64 8.27 26.12 -9.81
C HIS A 64 9.57 25.39 -10.13
N PHE A 65 10.69 26.09 -10.35
CA PHE A 65 11.97 25.46 -10.65
C PHE A 65 12.63 24.90 -9.38
N GLU A 66 12.51 25.59 -8.26
CA GLU A 66 12.91 25.05 -6.96
C GLU A 66 12.08 23.82 -6.64
N ASN A 67 10.76 23.88 -6.82
CA ASN A 67 9.86 22.78 -6.58
C ASN A 67 10.16 21.55 -7.45
N MET A 68 10.56 21.74 -8.73
CA MET A 68 11.03 20.62 -9.57
C MET A 68 12.27 19.95 -8.97
N GLY A 69 13.23 20.73 -8.45
CA GLY A 69 14.41 20.19 -7.78
C GLY A 69 14.04 19.38 -6.54
N ALA A 70 13.14 19.89 -5.70
CA ALA A 70 12.61 19.18 -4.54
C ALA A 70 11.94 17.86 -4.94
N LYS A 71 11.07 17.87 -5.95
CA LYS A 71 10.36 16.66 -6.44
C LYS A 71 11.30 15.58 -6.95
N LEU A 72 12.40 15.92 -7.61
CA LEU A 72 13.41 14.91 -8.03
C LEU A 72 14.04 14.19 -6.84
N VAL A 73 14.28 14.87 -5.74
CA VAL A 73 14.83 14.23 -4.52
C VAL A 73 13.74 13.49 -3.76
N TYR A 74 12.49 13.98 -3.78
CA TYR A 74 11.36 13.24 -3.26
C TYR A 74 11.20 11.87 -3.94
N GLU A 75 11.34 11.79 -5.27
CA GLU A 75 11.29 10.51 -5.99
C GLU A 75 12.33 9.51 -5.49
N VAL A 76 13.52 9.97 -5.11
CA VAL A 76 14.55 9.09 -4.53
C VAL A 76 14.11 8.52 -3.18
N ALA A 77 13.51 9.35 -2.32
CA ALA A 77 12.97 8.91 -1.04
C ALA A 77 11.83 7.92 -1.24
N ASN A 78 10.90 8.23 -2.15
CA ASN A 78 9.74 7.39 -2.45
C ASN A 78 10.15 6.02 -3.01
N ASN A 79 11.03 5.99 -4.02
CA ASN A 79 11.53 4.73 -4.58
C ASN A 79 12.27 3.88 -3.54
N THR A 80 13.00 4.50 -2.61
CA THR A 80 13.67 3.79 -1.51
C THR A 80 12.63 3.18 -0.56
N ASN A 81 11.57 3.93 -0.25
CA ASN A 81 10.47 3.44 0.57
C ASN A 81 9.75 2.24 -0.07
N ASP A 82 9.44 2.33 -1.36
CA ASP A 82 8.73 1.28 -2.09
C ASP A 82 9.54 -0.03 -2.17
N ILE A 83 10.87 0.06 -2.27
CA ILE A 83 11.75 -1.11 -2.40
C ILE A 83 12.16 -1.69 -1.05
N ALA A 84 12.50 -0.85 -0.07
CA ALA A 84 13.13 -1.27 1.18
C ALA A 84 12.31 -0.95 2.45
N GLY A 85 11.34 -0.05 2.37
CA GLY A 85 10.53 0.39 3.53
C GLY A 85 11.29 1.22 4.56
N ASP A 86 12.60 1.42 4.39
CA ASP A 86 13.46 2.16 5.32
C ASP A 86 14.65 2.79 4.57
N GLY A 87 15.41 3.67 5.24
CA GLY A 87 16.58 4.32 4.69
C GLY A 87 16.29 5.55 3.82
N THR A 88 15.09 6.07 3.83
CA THR A 88 14.66 7.21 3.00
C THR A 88 15.44 8.49 3.27
N THR A 89 15.74 8.78 4.53
CA THR A 89 16.59 9.91 4.95
C THR A 89 18.02 9.77 4.41
N THR A 90 18.62 8.59 4.53
CA THR A 90 19.96 8.30 4.02
C THR A 90 20.04 8.46 2.50
N ALA A 91 19.06 7.89 1.78
CA ALA A 91 18.97 7.99 0.32
C ALA A 91 18.85 9.45 -0.14
N THR A 92 18.01 10.23 0.53
CA THR A 92 17.82 11.68 0.27
C THR A 92 19.13 12.45 0.41
N ILE A 93 19.88 12.22 1.49
CA ILE A 93 21.15 12.91 1.74
C ILE A 93 22.22 12.51 0.72
N LEU A 94 22.33 11.22 0.41
CA LEU A 94 23.27 10.73 -0.61
C LEU A 94 22.95 11.32 -1.98
N ALA A 95 21.68 11.37 -2.37
CA ALA A 95 21.25 11.97 -3.63
C ALA A 95 21.62 13.45 -3.69
N ARG A 96 21.31 14.22 -2.63
CA ARG A 96 21.71 15.63 -2.54
C ARG A 96 23.21 15.80 -2.71
N ASP A 97 24.02 15.04 -1.99
CA ASP A 97 25.48 15.20 -2.01
C ASP A 97 26.07 14.83 -3.37
N MET A 98 25.53 13.81 -4.04
CA MET A 98 25.90 13.50 -5.43
C MET A 98 25.52 14.62 -6.39
N ILE A 99 24.30 15.18 -6.27
CA ILE A 99 23.84 16.29 -7.11
C ILE A 99 24.72 17.53 -6.89
N VAL A 100 24.89 17.96 -5.64
CA VAL A 100 25.67 19.16 -5.28
C VAL A 100 27.11 19.06 -5.78
N ASN A 101 27.79 17.94 -5.52
CA ASN A 101 29.17 17.75 -5.95
C ASN A 101 29.27 17.56 -7.47
N GLY A 102 28.33 16.86 -8.09
CA GLY A 102 28.27 16.73 -9.55
C GLY A 102 28.11 18.08 -10.23
N MET A 103 27.18 18.90 -9.76
CA MET A 103 26.94 20.24 -10.32
C MET A 103 28.16 21.15 -10.22
N LYS A 104 28.88 21.12 -9.09
CA LYS A 104 30.14 21.84 -8.95
C LYS A 104 31.22 21.45 -9.98
N GLN A 105 31.25 20.17 -10.38
CA GLN A 105 32.18 19.71 -11.41
C GLN A 105 31.73 20.12 -12.82
N VAL A 106 30.42 20.07 -13.09
CA VAL A 106 29.85 20.56 -14.38
C VAL A 106 30.15 22.05 -14.55
N GLU A 107 29.98 22.85 -13.51
CA GLU A 107 30.31 24.30 -13.54
C GLU A 107 31.79 24.56 -13.83
N LYS A 108 32.70 23.64 -13.41
CA LYS A 108 34.12 23.69 -13.75
C LYS A 108 34.46 23.14 -15.13
N GLY A 109 33.48 22.75 -15.93
CA GLY A 109 33.64 22.26 -17.29
C GLY A 109 33.77 20.75 -17.45
N ALA A 110 33.48 19.96 -16.40
CA ALA A 110 33.42 18.50 -16.54
C ALA A 110 32.30 18.06 -17.50
N ASN A 111 32.58 17.03 -18.27
CA ASN A 111 31.57 16.47 -19.19
C ASN A 111 30.49 15.70 -18.40
N PRO A 112 29.20 16.13 -18.45
CA PRO A 112 28.13 15.50 -17.66
C PRO A 112 27.85 14.05 -18.07
N VAL A 113 28.09 13.66 -19.32
CA VAL A 113 27.89 12.29 -19.80
C VAL A 113 28.91 11.33 -19.17
N LEU A 114 30.20 11.71 -19.21
CA LEU A 114 31.26 10.92 -18.58
C LEU A 114 31.11 10.86 -17.06
N MET A 115 30.60 11.93 -16.45
CA MET A 115 30.32 11.97 -15.03
C MET A 115 29.20 10.98 -14.66
N ARG A 116 28.11 10.94 -15.43
CA ARG A 116 27.03 9.97 -15.24
C ARG A 116 27.56 8.54 -15.28
N GLU A 117 28.36 8.19 -16.29
CA GLU A 117 28.98 6.87 -16.40
C GLU A 117 29.85 6.55 -15.19
N GLY A 118 30.61 7.55 -14.70
CA GLY A 118 31.43 7.42 -13.49
C GLY A 118 30.58 7.16 -12.23
N ILE A 119 29.49 7.88 -12.06
CA ILE A 119 28.55 7.69 -10.93
C ILE A 119 27.92 6.30 -11.00
N GLU A 120 27.44 5.86 -12.16
CA GLU A 120 26.84 4.53 -12.35
C GLU A 120 27.85 3.40 -12.01
N ARG A 121 29.09 3.52 -12.46
CA ARG A 121 30.16 2.55 -12.14
C ARG A 121 30.47 2.52 -10.64
N ALA A 122 30.60 3.69 -10.02
CA ALA A 122 30.87 3.80 -8.59
C ALA A 122 29.70 3.23 -7.76
N SER A 123 28.47 3.55 -8.14
CA SER A 123 27.26 3.04 -7.48
C SER A 123 27.19 1.50 -7.51
N LYS A 124 27.45 0.87 -8.67
CA LYS A 124 27.49 -0.60 -8.79
C LYS A 124 28.59 -1.21 -7.90
N ALA A 125 29.80 -0.64 -7.91
CA ALA A 125 30.89 -1.14 -7.09
C ALA A 125 30.60 -1.02 -5.58
N VAL A 126 29.99 0.09 -5.15
CA VAL A 126 29.57 0.29 -3.75
C VAL A 126 28.48 -0.70 -3.37
N ALA A 127 27.47 -0.90 -4.22
CA ALA A 127 26.39 -1.88 -3.98
C ALA A 127 26.95 -3.31 -3.80
N GLU A 128 27.91 -3.74 -4.63
CA GLU A 128 28.58 -5.04 -4.49
C GLU A 128 29.31 -5.19 -3.15
N VAL A 129 30.00 -4.15 -2.71
CA VAL A 129 30.73 -4.15 -1.41
C VAL A 129 29.71 -4.19 -0.25
N LEU A 130 28.61 -3.42 -0.33
CA LEU A 130 27.57 -3.42 0.69
C LEU A 130 26.92 -4.80 0.80
N LEU A 131 26.60 -5.44 -0.33
CA LEU A 131 26.05 -6.81 -0.33
C LEU A 131 27.01 -7.83 0.28
N LYS A 132 28.32 -7.73 0.02
CA LYS A 132 29.33 -8.62 0.63
C LYS A 132 29.45 -8.44 2.13
N ASN A 133 29.23 -7.22 2.63
CA ASN A 133 29.35 -6.87 4.04
C ASN A 133 28.02 -6.95 4.80
N SER A 134 26.91 -7.21 4.10
CA SER A 134 25.60 -7.33 4.72
C SER A 134 25.48 -8.64 5.50
N HIS A 135 24.77 -8.59 6.62
CA HIS A 135 24.39 -9.76 7.39
C HIS A 135 22.95 -10.12 7.08
N LYS A 136 22.70 -11.41 6.86
CA LYS A 136 21.32 -11.89 6.68
C LYS A 136 20.55 -11.80 7.99
N VAL A 137 19.31 -11.32 7.91
CA VAL A 137 18.36 -11.35 9.02
C VAL A 137 17.76 -12.74 9.07
N GLU A 138 18.13 -13.56 10.05
CA GLU A 138 17.72 -14.96 10.13
C GLU A 138 16.98 -15.30 11.42
N THR A 139 17.27 -14.61 12.51
CA THR A 139 16.66 -14.89 13.82
C THR A 139 15.63 -13.85 14.23
N SER A 140 14.69 -14.22 15.10
CA SER A 140 13.71 -13.28 15.71
C SER A 140 14.41 -12.10 16.39
N ARG A 141 15.61 -12.33 16.96
CA ARG A 141 16.40 -11.25 17.55
C ARG A 141 16.93 -10.26 16.51
N ASP A 142 17.33 -10.75 15.33
CA ASP A 142 17.74 -9.86 14.24
C ASP A 142 16.55 -9.05 13.74
N ILE A 143 15.38 -9.67 13.61
CA ILE A 143 14.13 -9.00 13.24
C ILE A 143 13.78 -7.92 14.25
N ALA A 144 13.78 -8.25 15.55
CA ALA A 144 13.56 -7.30 16.64
C ALA A 144 14.53 -6.12 16.58
N SER A 145 15.82 -6.38 16.28
CA SER A 145 16.84 -5.33 16.17
C SER A 145 16.58 -4.38 15.01
N VAL A 146 16.23 -4.91 13.84
CA VAL A 146 15.87 -4.09 12.66
C VAL A 146 14.63 -3.25 12.95
N ALA A 147 13.56 -3.88 13.46
CA ALA A 147 12.30 -3.18 13.76
C ALA A 147 12.47 -2.13 14.89
N THR A 148 13.33 -2.41 15.89
CA THR A 148 13.68 -1.44 16.94
C THR A 148 14.40 -0.21 16.39
N ILE A 149 15.32 -0.41 15.44
CA ILE A 149 16.05 0.72 14.81
C ILE A 149 15.06 1.55 13.98
N SER A 150 14.24 0.92 13.17
CA SER A 150 13.27 1.59 12.30
C SER A 150 12.22 2.37 13.09
N SER A 151 11.63 1.74 14.13
CA SER A 151 10.60 2.38 14.97
C SER A 151 11.18 3.30 16.07
N SER A 152 12.50 3.25 16.33
CA SER A 152 13.14 3.88 17.49
C SER A 152 12.55 3.43 18.85
N ASN A 153 11.91 2.26 18.89
CA ASN A 153 11.23 1.72 20.07
C ASN A 153 11.46 0.21 20.19
N SER A 154 12.09 -0.22 21.30
CA SER A 154 12.39 -1.64 21.53
C SER A 154 11.13 -2.50 21.75
N HIS A 155 10.08 -1.93 22.34
CA HIS A 155 8.82 -2.64 22.56
C HIS A 155 8.15 -2.96 21.23
N ILE A 156 8.07 -1.99 20.32
CA ILE A 156 7.56 -2.21 18.95
C ILE A 156 8.43 -3.25 18.22
N GLY A 157 9.76 -3.16 18.36
CA GLY A 157 10.67 -4.14 17.76
C GLY A 157 10.39 -5.57 18.22
N GLU A 158 10.13 -5.78 19.51
CA GLU A 158 9.77 -7.07 20.06
C GLU A 158 8.40 -7.57 19.59
N LEU A 159 7.40 -6.68 19.51
CA LEU A 159 6.07 -7.03 18.99
C LEU A 159 6.12 -7.46 17.52
N ILE A 160 6.87 -6.75 16.68
CA ILE A 160 7.07 -7.12 15.28
C ILE A 160 7.76 -8.49 15.16
N ALA A 161 8.80 -8.75 15.96
CA ALA A 161 9.45 -10.05 15.96
C ALA A 161 8.50 -11.18 16.37
N GLN A 162 7.68 -10.97 17.42
CA GLN A 162 6.64 -11.93 17.83
C GLN A 162 5.59 -12.15 16.74
N ALA A 163 5.18 -11.08 16.03
CA ALA A 163 4.28 -11.18 14.88
C ALA A 163 4.89 -12.07 13.79
N MET A 164 6.13 -11.79 13.39
CA MET A 164 6.86 -12.58 12.38
C MET A 164 7.04 -14.05 12.78
N ASP A 165 7.28 -14.33 14.04
CA ASP A 165 7.38 -15.72 14.54
C ASP A 165 6.04 -16.47 14.40
N LYS A 166 4.92 -15.78 14.48
CA LYS A 166 3.59 -16.37 14.37
C LYS A 166 3.13 -16.53 12.91
N VAL A 167 3.35 -15.53 12.08
CA VAL A 167 2.87 -15.53 10.68
C VAL A 167 3.91 -16.05 9.68
N GLY A 168 5.17 -16.19 10.11
CA GLY A 168 6.27 -16.60 9.24
C GLY A 168 6.83 -15.44 8.39
N ARG A 169 7.90 -15.72 7.63
CA ARG A 169 8.64 -14.70 6.85
C ARG A 169 7.83 -14.09 5.70
N ASP A 170 6.92 -14.85 5.15
CA ASP A 170 6.05 -14.44 4.05
C ASP A 170 4.70 -13.89 4.54
N GLY A 171 4.51 -13.83 5.86
CA GLY A 171 3.29 -13.31 6.47
C GLY A 171 3.19 -11.78 6.36
N ILE A 172 1.97 -11.31 6.21
CA ILE A 172 1.67 -9.88 6.16
C ILE A 172 1.48 -9.35 7.57
N ILE A 173 2.16 -8.25 7.90
CA ILE A 173 1.99 -7.52 9.16
C ILE A 173 1.46 -6.14 8.82
N ASN A 174 0.27 -5.83 9.32
CA ASN A 174 -0.33 -4.50 9.25
C ASN A 174 -0.23 -3.83 10.61
N VAL A 175 -0.13 -2.50 10.61
CA VAL A 175 -0.13 -1.67 11.81
C VAL A 175 -1.33 -0.75 11.72
N ASP A 176 -2.24 -0.87 12.68
CA ASP A 176 -3.47 -0.08 12.75
C ASP A 176 -3.56 0.63 14.11
N GLU A 177 -4.35 1.70 14.19
CA GLU A 177 -4.63 2.38 15.45
C GLU A 177 -5.57 1.53 16.31
N SER A 178 -5.13 1.22 17.55
CA SER A 178 -5.97 0.55 18.54
C SER A 178 -6.86 1.54 19.31
N ASN A 179 -8.03 1.09 19.72
CA ASN A 179 -8.89 1.83 20.65
C ASN A 179 -8.51 1.55 22.12
N SER A 180 -7.55 0.68 22.38
CA SER A 180 -7.03 0.37 23.71
C SER A 180 -5.86 1.28 24.10
N PHE A 181 -5.48 1.27 25.38
CA PHE A 181 -4.32 2.02 25.88
C PHE A 181 -3.00 1.27 25.69
N ASP A 182 -3.08 -0.02 25.43
CA ASP A 182 -1.93 -0.90 25.27
C ASP A 182 -1.80 -1.35 23.80
N ASP A 183 -0.56 -1.60 23.38
CA ASP A 183 -0.28 -2.18 22.07
C ASP A 183 -0.68 -3.68 22.08
N GLU A 184 -1.48 -4.09 21.12
CA GLU A 184 -2.00 -5.44 21.01
C GLU A 184 -1.51 -6.13 19.74
N LEU A 185 -1.21 -7.42 19.84
CA LEU A 185 -0.87 -8.26 18.69
C LEU A 185 -2.03 -9.20 18.38
N GLU A 186 -2.77 -8.88 17.34
CA GLU A 186 -3.81 -9.75 16.79
C GLU A 186 -3.23 -10.63 15.67
N VAL A 187 -3.53 -11.92 15.70
CA VAL A 187 -3.14 -12.85 14.65
C VAL A 187 -4.37 -13.42 13.99
N ASN A 188 -4.53 -13.14 12.72
CA ASN A 188 -5.64 -13.64 11.93
C ASN A 188 -5.13 -14.69 10.94
N GLU A 189 -5.73 -15.88 10.99
CA GLU A 189 -5.47 -16.92 9.99
C GLU A 189 -6.35 -16.65 8.77
N GLY A 190 -5.72 -16.24 7.64
CA GLY A 190 -6.45 -15.93 6.44
C GLY A 190 -5.85 -14.77 5.67
N MET A 191 -6.69 -14.07 4.89
CA MET A 191 -6.28 -12.92 4.08
C MET A 191 -7.10 -11.68 4.43
N GLN A 192 -6.41 -10.56 4.60
CA GLN A 192 -7.02 -9.25 4.80
C GLN A 192 -6.80 -8.36 3.58
N TYR A 193 -7.80 -7.56 3.20
CA TYR A 193 -7.66 -6.56 2.15
C TYR A 193 -8.42 -5.25 2.47
N ASP A 194 -7.92 -4.15 1.91
CA ASP A 194 -8.28 -2.76 2.19
C ASP A 194 -9.56 -2.28 1.46
N LYS A 195 -10.58 -3.14 1.38
CA LYS A 195 -11.90 -2.79 0.85
C LYS A 195 -12.98 -3.39 1.74
N GLY A 196 -13.89 -2.56 2.16
CA GLY A 196 -15.06 -2.97 2.93
C GLY A 196 -16.32 -3.10 2.08
N TYR A 197 -17.47 -3.15 2.75
CA TYR A 197 -18.76 -3.28 2.08
C TYR A 197 -19.09 -2.05 1.23
N VAL A 198 -19.65 -2.27 0.04
CA VAL A 198 -20.04 -1.19 -0.89
C VAL A 198 -21.26 -0.40 -0.43
N SER A 199 -22.01 -0.89 0.57
CA SER A 199 -23.18 -0.20 1.12
C SER A 199 -23.34 -0.53 2.61
N PRO A 200 -23.62 0.48 3.47
CA PRO A 200 -23.90 0.27 4.89
C PRO A 200 -25.12 -0.63 5.16
N TYR A 201 -26.01 -0.76 4.22
CA TYR A 201 -27.19 -1.65 4.33
C TYR A 201 -26.85 -3.15 4.30
N PHE A 202 -25.58 -3.50 4.04
CA PHE A 202 -25.10 -4.87 4.20
C PHE A 202 -24.75 -5.22 5.64
N VAL A 203 -24.63 -4.25 6.54
CA VAL A 203 -24.24 -4.46 7.94
C VAL A 203 -25.21 -5.41 8.62
N SER A 204 -24.69 -6.42 9.31
CA SER A 204 -25.47 -7.37 10.13
C SER A 204 -25.35 -7.07 11.62
N ASP A 205 -24.21 -6.57 12.09
CA ASP A 205 -23.96 -6.08 13.44
C ASP A 205 -23.84 -4.55 13.42
N THR A 206 -24.89 -3.86 13.84
CA THR A 206 -24.94 -2.40 13.85
C THR A 206 -24.08 -1.75 14.93
N ASP A 207 -23.77 -2.48 15.99
CA ASP A 207 -22.94 -1.95 17.09
C ASP A 207 -21.47 -1.91 16.70
N LYS A 208 -21.02 -2.94 15.96
CA LYS A 208 -19.66 -3.03 15.43
C LYS A 208 -19.51 -2.48 14.01
N MET A 209 -20.62 -2.15 13.34
CA MET A 209 -20.66 -1.73 11.93
C MET A 209 -19.95 -2.73 10.98
N GLU A 210 -20.21 -4.02 11.18
CA GLU A 210 -19.58 -5.10 10.42
C GLU A 210 -20.59 -6.12 9.89
N VAL A 211 -20.17 -6.87 8.88
CA VAL A 211 -20.86 -8.04 8.34
C VAL A 211 -20.07 -9.27 8.68
N GLU A 212 -20.66 -10.18 9.41
CA GLU A 212 -20.06 -11.48 9.74
C GLU A 212 -20.86 -12.58 9.01
N MET A 213 -20.15 -13.47 8.31
CA MET A 213 -20.75 -14.62 7.61
C MET A 213 -19.93 -15.88 7.86
N ASP A 214 -20.61 -16.94 8.26
CA ASP A 214 -20.02 -18.27 8.44
C ASP A 214 -20.23 -19.12 7.19
N ASN A 215 -19.16 -19.80 6.76
CA ASN A 215 -19.13 -20.69 5.59
C ASN A 215 -19.70 -20.08 4.31
N PRO A 216 -19.36 -18.81 3.96
CA PRO A 216 -19.87 -18.18 2.75
C PRO A 216 -19.26 -18.80 1.49
N LEU A 217 -20.01 -18.69 0.40
CA LEU A 217 -19.48 -18.84 -0.95
C LEU A 217 -18.85 -17.52 -1.40
N ILE A 218 -17.81 -17.58 -2.23
CA ILE A 218 -17.09 -16.40 -2.70
C ILE A 218 -17.08 -16.38 -4.23
N LEU A 219 -17.48 -15.24 -4.79
CA LEU A 219 -17.32 -14.93 -6.21
C LEU A 219 -16.20 -13.90 -6.37
N VAL A 220 -15.24 -14.18 -7.26
CA VAL A 220 -14.08 -13.31 -7.53
C VAL A 220 -14.04 -12.94 -9.00
N THR A 221 -14.08 -11.64 -9.31
CA THR A 221 -13.99 -11.16 -10.70
C THR A 221 -13.34 -9.77 -10.79
N ASN A 222 -12.65 -9.51 -11.90
CA ASN A 222 -12.20 -8.17 -12.29
C ASN A 222 -13.17 -7.46 -13.24
N GLN A 223 -14.42 -7.90 -13.28
CA GLN A 223 -15.46 -7.27 -14.06
C GLN A 223 -16.32 -6.37 -13.19
N LYS A 224 -16.84 -5.30 -13.78
CA LYS A 224 -17.84 -4.45 -13.15
C LYS A 224 -19.22 -5.12 -13.26
N ILE A 225 -19.93 -5.23 -12.14
CA ILE A 225 -21.29 -5.78 -12.13
C ILE A 225 -22.27 -4.63 -12.34
N THR A 226 -22.93 -4.59 -13.50
CA THR A 226 -23.84 -3.50 -13.87
C THR A 226 -25.28 -3.77 -13.38
N ASN A 227 -25.73 -5.01 -13.48
CA ASN A 227 -27.03 -5.44 -12.99
C ASN A 227 -27.00 -6.91 -12.52
N LEU A 228 -28.01 -7.32 -11.76
CA LEU A 228 -28.06 -8.70 -11.23
C LEU A 228 -28.37 -9.77 -12.29
N GLN A 229 -28.87 -9.39 -13.46
CA GLN A 229 -29.17 -10.38 -14.52
C GLN A 229 -27.89 -11.07 -15.01
N GLU A 230 -26.74 -10.38 -14.94
CA GLU A 230 -25.46 -10.94 -15.35
C GLU A 230 -25.00 -12.12 -14.48
N ILE A 231 -25.39 -12.14 -13.20
CA ILE A 231 -25.01 -13.17 -12.23
C ILE A 231 -26.24 -13.98 -11.73
N LEU A 232 -27.41 -13.76 -12.32
CA LEU A 232 -28.64 -14.40 -11.88
C LEU A 232 -28.56 -15.93 -11.83
N PRO A 233 -27.97 -16.62 -12.84
CA PRO A 233 -27.87 -18.08 -12.83
C PRO A 233 -27.12 -18.65 -11.62
N VAL A 234 -26.04 -17.98 -11.17
CA VAL A 234 -25.29 -18.42 -9.99
C VAL A 234 -26.01 -18.02 -8.71
N LEU A 235 -26.67 -16.84 -8.66
CA LEU A 235 -27.44 -16.42 -7.49
C LEU A 235 -28.60 -17.39 -7.19
N GLU A 236 -29.28 -17.92 -8.20
CA GLU A 236 -30.34 -18.93 -8.02
C GLU A 236 -29.78 -20.25 -7.44
N GLN A 237 -28.57 -20.64 -7.81
CA GLN A 237 -27.90 -21.81 -7.26
C GLN A 237 -27.48 -21.59 -5.79
N VAL A 238 -26.94 -20.40 -5.47
CA VAL A 238 -26.58 -20.00 -4.11
C VAL A 238 -27.81 -19.99 -3.20
N LEU A 239 -28.93 -19.46 -3.70
CA LEU A 239 -30.21 -19.48 -3.00
C LEU A 239 -30.68 -20.91 -2.67
N LYS A 240 -30.61 -21.82 -3.64
CA LYS A 240 -30.94 -23.24 -3.45
C LYS A 240 -30.02 -23.92 -2.42
N ALA A 241 -28.75 -23.53 -2.40
CA ALA A 241 -27.77 -24.03 -1.44
C ALA A 241 -27.93 -23.44 -0.03
N ASN A 242 -28.75 -22.38 0.11
CA ASN A 242 -28.96 -21.64 1.36
C ASN A 242 -27.65 -21.23 2.08
N LYS A 243 -26.67 -20.77 1.31
CA LYS A 243 -25.38 -20.31 1.82
C LYS A 243 -25.24 -18.80 1.66
N PRO A 244 -24.53 -18.13 2.59
CA PRO A 244 -24.15 -16.73 2.40
C PRO A 244 -23.23 -16.57 1.20
N LEU A 245 -23.21 -15.37 0.61
CA LEU A 245 -22.39 -15.04 -0.55
C LEU A 245 -21.59 -13.76 -0.35
N LEU A 246 -20.28 -13.85 -0.51
CA LEU A 246 -19.39 -12.71 -0.66
C LEU A 246 -19.11 -12.48 -2.15
N LEU A 247 -19.41 -11.28 -2.63
CA LEU A 247 -19.10 -10.84 -3.98
C LEU A 247 -17.88 -9.91 -3.96
N ILE A 248 -16.83 -10.26 -4.71
CA ILE A 248 -15.65 -9.43 -4.89
C ILE A 248 -15.54 -9.10 -6.38
N ALA A 249 -15.78 -7.83 -6.75
CA ALA A 249 -15.76 -7.38 -8.14
C ALA A 249 -15.00 -6.06 -8.28
N GLU A 250 -14.56 -5.73 -9.50
CA GLU A 250 -13.86 -4.45 -9.77
C GLU A 250 -14.68 -3.26 -9.29
N ASP A 251 -15.96 -3.21 -9.67
CA ASP A 251 -16.90 -2.16 -9.27
C ASP A 251 -18.34 -2.63 -9.41
N TYR A 252 -19.28 -1.84 -8.91
CA TYR A 252 -20.72 -2.09 -8.97
C TYR A 252 -21.47 -0.85 -9.44
N GLU A 253 -22.47 -1.01 -10.33
CA GLU A 253 -23.42 0.06 -10.60
C GLU A 253 -24.47 0.16 -9.47
N ASN A 254 -25.02 1.36 -9.30
CA ASN A 254 -25.99 1.63 -8.25
C ASN A 254 -27.24 0.72 -8.35
N GLU A 255 -27.62 0.32 -9.55
CA GLU A 255 -28.74 -0.62 -9.79
C GLU A 255 -28.45 -2.00 -9.21
N ALA A 256 -27.23 -2.51 -9.41
CA ALA A 256 -26.79 -3.78 -8.86
C ALA A 256 -26.75 -3.73 -7.32
N ILE A 257 -26.17 -2.67 -6.74
CA ILE A 257 -26.10 -2.49 -5.28
C ILE A 257 -27.50 -2.43 -4.68
N SER A 258 -28.39 -1.62 -5.25
CA SER A 258 -29.77 -1.45 -4.74
C SER A 258 -30.53 -2.76 -4.78
N SER A 259 -30.37 -3.54 -5.84
CA SER A 259 -31.01 -4.84 -6.00
C SER A 259 -30.49 -5.88 -5.00
N LEU A 260 -29.16 -5.93 -4.76
CA LEU A 260 -28.55 -6.79 -3.75
C LEU A 260 -29.03 -6.44 -2.34
N VAL A 261 -29.02 -5.15 -2.00
CA VAL A 261 -29.49 -4.64 -0.70
C VAL A 261 -30.97 -4.98 -0.49
N LEU A 262 -31.82 -4.75 -1.49
CA LEU A 262 -33.24 -5.05 -1.39
C LEU A 262 -33.52 -6.52 -1.13
N ASN A 263 -32.81 -7.42 -1.81
CA ASN A 263 -32.94 -8.85 -1.61
C ASN A 263 -32.44 -9.31 -0.23
N LYS A 264 -31.35 -8.71 0.27
CA LYS A 264 -30.86 -8.94 1.63
C LYS A 264 -31.88 -8.49 2.68
N LEU A 265 -32.39 -7.26 2.57
CA LEU A 265 -33.38 -6.70 3.50
C LEU A 265 -34.68 -7.49 3.53
N ARG A 266 -35.09 -8.09 2.40
CA ARG A 266 -36.26 -9.01 2.31
C ARG A 266 -35.95 -10.39 2.90
N GLY A 267 -34.71 -10.65 3.32
CA GLY A 267 -34.32 -11.98 3.81
C GLY A 267 -34.28 -13.06 2.73
N ALA A 268 -34.27 -12.67 1.45
CA ALA A 268 -34.20 -13.61 0.33
C ALA A 268 -32.89 -14.38 0.33
N PHE A 269 -31.75 -13.70 0.52
CA PHE A 269 -30.44 -14.32 0.73
C PHE A 269 -29.46 -13.40 1.45
N ASN A 270 -28.49 -14.00 2.15
CA ASN A 270 -27.45 -13.28 2.86
C ASN A 270 -26.29 -13.02 1.92
N VAL A 271 -26.06 -11.74 1.59
CA VAL A 271 -25.02 -11.31 0.66
C VAL A 271 -24.29 -10.09 1.20
N VAL A 272 -23.00 -10.01 0.90
CA VAL A 272 -22.19 -8.79 1.01
C VAL A 272 -21.39 -8.60 -0.25
N ALA A 273 -21.24 -7.36 -0.69
CA ALA A 273 -20.45 -6.98 -1.85
C ALA A 273 -19.31 -6.05 -1.43
N THR A 274 -18.11 -6.36 -1.89
CA THR A 274 -16.90 -5.55 -1.69
C THR A 274 -16.24 -5.26 -3.03
N LYS A 275 -15.52 -4.14 -3.12
CA LYS A 275 -14.70 -3.87 -4.29
C LYS A 275 -13.40 -4.67 -4.23
N ALA A 276 -12.85 -4.96 -5.40
CA ALA A 276 -11.54 -5.60 -5.54
C ALA A 276 -10.44 -4.71 -4.93
N PRO A 277 -9.48 -5.29 -4.18
CA PRO A 277 -8.36 -4.55 -3.62
C PRO A 277 -7.37 -4.10 -4.69
N GLY A 278 -6.62 -3.02 -4.43
CA GLY A 278 -5.60 -2.51 -5.34
C GLY A 278 -6.16 -1.85 -6.60
N PHE A 279 -5.26 -1.60 -7.58
CA PHE A 279 -5.58 -0.98 -8.88
C PHE A 279 -4.69 -1.59 -9.97
N GLY A 280 -5.19 -1.60 -11.22
CA GLY A 280 -4.44 -2.08 -12.39
C GLY A 280 -3.97 -3.53 -12.25
N ASP A 281 -2.71 -3.80 -12.61
CA ASP A 281 -2.13 -5.15 -12.58
C ASP A 281 -2.09 -5.73 -11.16
N LYS A 282 -1.79 -4.91 -10.16
CA LYS A 282 -1.79 -5.32 -8.75
C LYS A 282 -3.17 -5.79 -8.27
N GLN A 283 -4.24 -5.17 -8.75
CA GLN A 283 -5.61 -5.62 -8.44
C GLN A 283 -5.86 -7.03 -8.96
N LYS A 284 -5.39 -7.32 -10.17
CA LYS A 284 -5.53 -8.64 -10.78
C LYS A 284 -4.78 -9.70 -9.99
N GLU A 285 -3.51 -9.43 -9.63
CA GLU A 285 -2.71 -10.33 -8.80
C GLU A 285 -3.39 -10.62 -7.46
N MET A 286 -3.90 -9.60 -6.77
CA MET A 286 -4.60 -9.79 -5.50
C MET A 286 -5.90 -10.58 -5.65
N LEU A 287 -6.65 -10.42 -6.76
CA LEU A 287 -7.85 -11.22 -7.03
C LEU A 287 -7.49 -12.67 -7.36
N GLU A 288 -6.38 -12.91 -8.04
CA GLU A 288 -5.86 -14.27 -8.29
C GLU A 288 -5.44 -14.94 -6.97
N ASP A 289 -4.79 -14.22 -6.07
CA ASP A 289 -4.42 -14.72 -4.73
C ASP A 289 -5.65 -15.08 -3.91
N ILE A 290 -6.68 -14.21 -3.89
CA ILE A 290 -7.96 -14.50 -3.22
C ILE A 290 -8.62 -15.74 -3.82
N ALA A 291 -8.62 -15.87 -5.14
CA ALA A 291 -9.23 -17.02 -5.81
C ALA A 291 -8.50 -18.32 -5.47
N VAL A 292 -7.17 -18.33 -5.51
CA VAL A 292 -6.35 -19.50 -5.12
C VAL A 292 -6.60 -19.87 -3.66
N LEU A 293 -6.60 -18.89 -2.77
CA LEU A 293 -6.78 -19.07 -1.33
C LEU A 293 -8.15 -19.70 -0.98
N THR A 294 -9.19 -19.26 -1.66
CA THR A 294 -10.59 -19.67 -1.41
C THR A 294 -11.05 -20.86 -2.24
N GLY A 295 -10.24 -21.29 -3.21
CA GLY A 295 -10.61 -22.28 -4.20
C GLY A 295 -11.63 -21.77 -5.23
N ALA A 296 -11.83 -20.45 -5.32
CA ALA A 296 -12.68 -19.84 -6.33
C ALA A 296 -12.01 -19.84 -7.70
N LYS A 297 -12.83 -19.81 -8.74
CA LYS A 297 -12.35 -19.54 -10.09
C LYS A 297 -12.37 -18.03 -10.34
N PHE A 298 -11.23 -17.46 -10.69
CA PHE A 298 -11.14 -16.05 -11.05
C PHE A 298 -11.78 -15.78 -12.40
N TYR A 299 -12.89 -15.05 -12.42
CA TYR A 299 -13.56 -14.65 -13.66
C TYR A 299 -12.94 -13.39 -14.24
N ASN A 300 -12.03 -13.60 -15.19
CA ASN A 300 -11.20 -12.56 -15.78
C ASN A 300 -11.81 -12.05 -17.09
N LYS A 301 -12.04 -10.73 -17.16
CA LYS A 301 -12.55 -10.02 -18.35
C LYS A 301 -11.63 -10.18 -19.56
N GLU A 302 -10.32 -10.14 -19.35
CA GLU A 302 -9.32 -10.26 -20.43
C GLU A 302 -9.36 -11.63 -21.14
N LEU A 303 -9.81 -12.67 -20.42
CA LEU A 303 -10.00 -14.01 -20.96
C LEU A 303 -11.39 -14.20 -21.58
N ASN A 304 -12.18 -13.13 -21.75
CA ASN A 304 -13.53 -13.15 -22.28
C ASN A 304 -14.50 -14.09 -21.52
N MET A 305 -14.25 -14.29 -20.21
CA MET A 305 -15.14 -15.08 -19.36
C MET A 305 -16.39 -14.25 -19.05
N LYS A 306 -17.57 -14.83 -19.26
CA LYS A 306 -18.85 -14.15 -19.02
C LYS A 306 -19.38 -14.49 -17.64
N LEU A 307 -19.85 -13.53 -16.90
CA LEU A 307 -20.47 -13.73 -15.58
C LEU A 307 -21.75 -14.59 -15.67
N SER A 308 -22.44 -14.59 -16.82
CA SER A 308 -23.60 -15.45 -17.07
C SER A 308 -23.28 -16.95 -17.08
N ASP A 309 -22.03 -17.30 -17.29
CA ASP A 309 -21.57 -18.71 -17.38
C ASP A 309 -21.12 -19.25 -16.00
N LEU A 310 -21.19 -18.42 -14.95
CA LEU A 310 -20.87 -18.78 -13.58
C LEU A 310 -21.78 -19.88 -13.05
N THR A 311 -21.15 -20.86 -12.41
CA THR A 311 -21.85 -21.93 -11.69
C THR A 311 -21.44 -21.93 -10.21
N ILE A 312 -22.16 -22.65 -9.37
CA ILE A 312 -21.84 -22.76 -7.95
C ILE A 312 -20.46 -23.45 -7.73
N GLU A 313 -20.03 -24.29 -8.67
CA GLU A 313 -18.74 -24.98 -8.63
C GLU A 313 -17.55 -24.04 -8.86
N ASP A 314 -17.79 -22.89 -9.50
CA ASP A 314 -16.78 -21.86 -9.72
C ASP A 314 -16.58 -20.95 -8.48
N LEU A 315 -17.47 -21.06 -7.47
CA LEU A 315 -17.40 -20.27 -6.25
C LEU A 315 -16.42 -20.88 -5.24
N GLY A 316 -15.64 -20.03 -4.60
CA GLY A 316 -14.78 -20.43 -3.49
C GLY A 316 -15.57 -20.65 -2.19
N THR A 317 -14.92 -21.28 -1.23
CA THR A 317 -15.48 -21.53 0.12
C THR A 317 -14.45 -21.18 1.19
N ILE A 318 -14.92 -20.61 2.29
CA ILE A 318 -14.10 -20.28 3.47
C ILE A 318 -14.89 -20.55 4.73
N LYS A 319 -14.20 -20.59 5.88
CA LYS A 319 -14.86 -20.79 7.18
C LYS A 319 -15.66 -19.56 7.62
N LYS A 320 -15.07 -18.37 7.46
CA LYS A 320 -15.68 -17.13 7.95
C LYS A 320 -15.18 -15.92 7.17
N VAL A 321 -16.02 -14.93 7.01
CA VAL A 321 -15.62 -13.57 6.55
C VAL A 321 -16.18 -12.51 7.48
N ILE A 322 -15.36 -11.51 7.76
CA ILE A 322 -15.75 -10.29 8.47
C ILE A 322 -15.47 -9.11 7.53
N VAL A 323 -16.53 -8.37 7.20
CA VAL A 323 -16.43 -7.19 6.32
C VAL A 323 -16.81 -5.95 7.12
N LYS A 324 -15.86 -5.03 7.28
CA LYS A 324 -16.03 -3.73 7.90
C LYS A 324 -16.21 -2.64 6.82
N LYS A 325 -16.25 -1.38 7.24
CA LYS A 325 -16.44 -0.25 6.33
C LYS A 325 -15.34 -0.15 5.28
N ASP A 326 -14.09 -0.32 5.67
CA ASP A 326 -12.91 -0.10 4.82
C ASP A 326 -11.99 -1.34 4.74
N LEU A 327 -12.41 -2.46 5.32
CA LEU A 327 -11.58 -3.65 5.49
C LEU A 327 -12.42 -4.93 5.35
N SER A 328 -11.84 -5.94 4.74
CA SER A 328 -12.39 -7.31 4.72
C SER A 328 -11.35 -8.31 5.17
N LEU A 329 -11.77 -9.24 6.04
CA LEU A 329 -10.96 -10.31 6.58
C LEU A 329 -11.59 -11.66 6.22
N ILE A 330 -10.84 -12.46 5.45
CA ILE A 330 -11.22 -13.81 5.02
C ILE A 330 -10.50 -14.82 5.93
N HIS A 331 -11.23 -15.63 6.68
CA HIS A 331 -10.69 -16.73 7.48
C HIS A 331 -10.85 -18.05 6.73
N ILE A 332 -9.78 -18.84 6.68
CA ILE A 332 -9.72 -20.13 6.00
C ILE A 332 -9.99 -21.29 6.94
#